data_b97b748e2aed5b22818da0be0843d90b
#
_entry.id   b97b748e2aed5b22818da0be0843d90b
#
_cell.length_a   1.000
_cell.length_b   1.000
_cell.length_c   1.000
_cell.angle_alpha   90.00
_cell.angle_beta   90.00
_cell.angle_gamma   90.00
#
_symmetry.space_group_name_H-M   'P 1'
#
loop_
_entity.id
_entity.type
_entity.pdbx_description
1 polymer ?
#
loop_
_entity_poly.entity_id
_entity_poly.type
_entity_poly.pdbx_seq_one_letter_code
_entity_poly.pdbx_strand_id
1 'polypeptide(L)'
;MKNNYTDTPIDWADTKIKFIASRCIGKTVLDLGCVEHSLDRFANSKWIHRAIKERAAELVGLDYLKDEVEQLRLNGFNIVHGDAESFDLKRTFDLIVAGDLIEHLNNYGNFIKCCLAHMHSDSRLIITSANPWHWHRIVRASFREVPINFEHTCWMTPNCLGQLCERYGLVVTDVEYGSSRLKDSFLLLPKRWRHSSWYAELKLAG
;
A
#
# COMPACT_ATOMS: atom_id res chain seq x y z
N MET A 1 21.30 -6.40 21.31
CA MET A 1 20.40 -5.22 21.26
C MET A 1 18.97 -5.76 21.18
N LYS A 2 18.05 -5.30 22.04
CA LYS A 2 16.64 -5.71 21.96
C LYS A 2 16.05 -5.20 20.65
N ASN A 3 15.39 -6.08 19.92
CA ASN A 3 14.81 -5.80 18.60
C ASN A 3 13.51 -4.98 18.81
N ASN A 4 13.63 -3.65 18.88
CA ASN A 4 12.50 -2.74 19.18
C ASN A 4 11.39 -2.76 18.12
N TYR A 5 11.60 -3.44 16.99
CA TYR A 5 10.66 -3.46 15.85
C TYR A 5 9.48 -4.40 16.04
N THR A 6 9.53 -5.31 17.04
CA THR A 6 8.49 -6.34 17.25
C THR A 6 7.64 -6.11 18.49
N ASP A 7 8.01 -5.19 19.37
CA ASP A 7 7.41 -5.09 20.70
C ASP A 7 6.10 -4.28 20.76
N THR A 8 5.83 -3.42 19.77
CA THR A 8 4.57 -2.65 19.73
C THR A 8 3.45 -3.52 19.12
N PRO A 9 2.30 -3.69 19.78
CA PRO A 9 1.18 -4.44 19.24
C PRO A 9 0.68 -3.85 17.91
N ILE A 10 0.33 -4.71 16.94
CA ILE A 10 -0.27 -4.28 15.67
C ILE A 10 -1.68 -3.74 15.95
N ASP A 11 -2.02 -2.60 15.34
CA ASP A 11 -3.37 -2.03 15.39
C ASP A 11 -4.31 -2.76 14.43
N TRP A 12 -4.80 -3.93 14.84
CA TRP A 12 -5.75 -4.73 14.06
C TRP A 12 -7.12 -4.06 13.87
N ALA A 13 -7.39 -2.94 14.54
CA ALA A 13 -8.61 -2.16 14.34
C ALA A 13 -8.48 -1.18 13.16
N ASP A 14 -7.25 -0.87 12.72
CA ASP A 14 -7.02 -0.04 11.55
C ASP A 14 -7.61 -0.69 10.29
N THR A 15 -8.42 0.07 9.57
CA THR A 15 -9.18 -0.45 8.42
C THR A 15 -8.29 -0.88 7.24
N LYS A 16 -7.16 -0.18 7.02
CA LYS A 16 -6.19 -0.52 5.98
C LYS A 16 -5.46 -1.82 6.32
N ILE A 17 -4.95 -1.93 7.55
CA ILE A 17 -4.30 -3.15 8.04
C ILE A 17 -5.24 -4.34 7.92
N LYS A 18 -6.48 -4.18 8.38
CA LYS A 18 -7.50 -5.24 8.31
C LYS A 18 -7.77 -5.67 6.86
N PHE A 19 -7.91 -4.70 5.94
CA PHE A 19 -8.15 -4.98 4.52
C PHE A 19 -6.99 -5.78 3.91
N ILE A 20 -5.76 -5.34 4.10
CA ILE A 20 -4.57 -5.97 3.53
C ILE A 20 -4.30 -7.33 4.20
N ALA A 21 -4.18 -7.35 5.52
CA ALA A 21 -3.76 -8.53 6.25
C ALA A 21 -4.73 -9.72 6.11
N SER A 22 -6.05 -9.46 5.99
CA SER A 22 -7.03 -10.52 5.76
C SER A 22 -6.84 -11.24 4.42
N ARG A 23 -6.28 -10.54 3.43
CA ARG A 23 -6.01 -11.06 2.08
C ARG A 23 -4.64 -11.74 1.94
N CYS A 24 -3.76 -11.56 2.95
CA CYS A 24 -2.42 -12.16 2.98
C CYS A 24 -2.37 -13.56 3.60
N ILE A 25 -3.45 -14.03 4.23
CA ILE A 25 -3.44 -15.29 5.02
C ILE A 25 -3.02 -16.46 4.14
N GLY A 26 -1.90 -17.10 4.54
CA GLY A 26 -1.37 -18.31 3.89
C GLY A 26 -0.79 -18.11 2.49
N LYS A 27 -0.58 -16.87 2.06
CA LYS A 27 -0.10 -16.51 0.70
C LYS A 27 1.39 -16.18 0.69
N THR A 28 2.00 -16.31 -0.49
CA THR A 28 3.28 -15.69 -0.83
C THR A 28 3.01 -14.23 -1.22
N VAL A 29 3.60 -13.29 -0.48
CA VAL A 29 3.32 -11.86 -0.60
C VAL A 29 4.57 -11.07 -0.97
N LEU A 30 4.44 -10.16 -1.93
CA LEU A 30 5.40 -9.10 -2.23
C LEU A 30 4.82 -7.77 -1.72
N ASP A 31 5.56 -7.08 -0.85
CA ASP A 31 5.19 -5.77 -0.31
C ASP A 31 6.12 -4.70 -0.87
N LEU A 32 5.58 -3.84 -1.73
CA LEU A 32 6.28 -2.77 -2.44
C LEU A 32 6.17 -1.46 -1.66
N GLY A 33 7.30 -0.79 -1.43
CA GLY A 33 7.38 0.41 -0.59
C GLY A 33 7.18 0.06 0.88
N CYS A 34 7.83 -1.02 1.34
CA CYS A 34 7.61 -1.61 2.66
C CYS A 34 8.26 -0.84 3.82
N VAL A 35 9.09 0.17 3.52
CA VAL A 35 9.78 1.01 4.50
C VAL A 35 8.97 2.29 4.74
N GLU A 36 8.65 2.59 5.98
CA GLU A 36 7.89 3.80 6.35
C GLU A 36 8.81 5.02 6.55
N HIS A 37 9.46 5.52 5.50
CA HIS A 37 10.28 6.76 5.44
C HIS A 37 11.42 6.90 6.47
N SER A 38 11.39 6.21 7.60
CA SER A 38 12.45 6.24 8.61
C SER A 38 12.38 5.06 9.59
N LEU A 39 13.54 4.70 10.16
CA LEU A 39 13.70 3.62 11.13
C LEU A 39 12.82 3.80 12.39
N ASP A 40 12.57 5.04 12.80
CA ASP A 40 11.77 5.35 13.99
C ASP A 40 10.29 4.92 13.84
N ARG A 41 9.83 4.72 12.62
CA ARG A 41 8.45 4.31 12.32
C ARG A 41 8.21 2.80 12.36
N PHE A 42 9.24 1.98 12.39
CA PHE A 42 9.09 0.52 12.47
C PHE A 42 8.52 0.04 13.80
N ALA A 43 8.62 0.85 14.86
CA ALA A 43 7.90 0.62 16.12
C ALA A 43 6.43 1.03 16.05
N ASN A 44 5.93 1.48 14.88
CA ASN A 44 4.54 1.90 14.71
C ASN A 44 3.61 0.68 14.70
N SER A 45 2.54 0.75 15.48
CA SER A 45 1.47 -0.26 15.48
C SER A 45 0.77 -0.44 14.13
N LYS A 46 0.98 0.50 13.19
CA LYS A 46 0.36 0.55 11.86
C LYS A 46 1.30 0.20 10.72
N TRP A 47 2.51 -0.27 11.01
CA TRP A 47 3.43 -0.71 9.95
C TRP A 47 2.88 -1.93 9.22
N ILE A 48 2.51 -1.72 7.95
CA ILE A 48 1.80 -2.68 7.10
C ILE A 48 2.65 -3.94 6.89
N HIS A 49 3.95 -3.80 6.58
CA HIS A 49 4.85 -4.94 6.35
C HIS A 49 4.85 -5.94 7.52
N ARG A 50 4.84 -5.43 8.74
CA ARG A 50 4.79 -6.27 9.94
C ARG A 50 3.44 -6.99 10.07
N ALA A 51 2.34 -6.29 9.77
CA ALA A 51 1.01 -6.90 9.80
C ALA A 51 0.86 -8.01 8.74
N ILE A 52 1.47 -7.82 7.57
CA ILE A 52 1.54 -8.86 6.54
C ILE A 52 2.36 -10.05 7.02
N LYS A 53 3.53 -9.80 7.64
CA LYS A 53 4.42 -10.85 8.15
C LYS A 53 3.73 -11.81 9.12
N GLU A 54 2.79 -11.31 9.93
CA GLU A 54 2.01 -12.13 10.88
C GLU A 54 0.96 -13.04 10.19
N ARG A 55 0.67 -12.85 8.92
CA ARG A 55 -0.41 -13.51 8.19
C ARG A 55 0.04 -14.29 6.96
N ALA A 56 1.05 -13.82 6.28
CA ALA A 56 1.57 -14.44 5.06
C ALA A 56 2.31 -15.75 5.36
N ALA A 57 2.27 -16.69 4.43
CA ALA A 57 3.11 -17.87 4.48
C ALA A 57 4.57 -17.55 4.15
N GLU A 58 4.76 -16.59 3.22
CA GLU A 58 6.05 -16.03 2.87
C GLU A 58 5.88 -14.54 2.56
N LEU A 59 6.82 -13.71 3.00
CA LEU A 59 6.83 -12.29 2.71
C LEU A 59 8.19 -11.85 2.18
N VAL A 60 8.17 -11.15 1.05
CA VAL A 60 9.31 -10.41 0.52
C VAL A 60 8.92 -8.94 0.50
N GLY A 61 9.76 -8.06 1.05
CA GLY A 61 9.63 -6.62 0.91
C GLY A 61 10.51 -6.11 -0.22
N LEU A 62 10.14 -4.99 -0.85
CA LEU A 62 10.99 -4.25 -1.76
C LEU A 62 10.86 -2.75 -1.47
N ASP A 63 12.00 -2.08 -1.35
CA ASP A 63 12.04 -0.64 -1.13
C ASP A 63 13.31 -0.01 -1.74
N TYR A 64 13.23 1.26 -2.11
CA TYR A 64 14.35 1.99 -2.71
C TYR A 64 15.29 2.63 -1.67
N LEU A 65 14.90 2.70 -0.39
CA LEU A 65 15.67 3.27 0.72
C LEU A 65 16.75 2.29 1.17
N LYS A 66 17.93 2.39 0.58
CA LYS A 66 19.02 1.42 0.73
C LYS A 66 19.45 1.18 2.17
N ASP A 67 19.65 2.24 2.93
CA ASP A 67 20.19 2.17 4.29
C ASP A 67 19.19 1.55 5.25
N GLU A 68 17.92 1.89 5.11
CA GLU A 68 16.80 1.33 5.87
C GLU A 68 16.57 -0.14 5.53
N VAL A 69 16.64 -0.50 4.25
CA VAL A 69 16.56 -1.91 3.80
C VAL A 69 17.67 -2.72 4.42
N GLU A 70 18.92 -2.23 4.44
CA GLU A 70 20.05 -2.92 5.04
C GLU A 70 19.85 -3.12 6.55
N GLN A 71 19.39 -2.09 7.25
CA GLN A 71 19.07 -2.17 8.67
C GLN A 71 17.98 -3.21 8.96
N LEU A 72 16.90 -3.25 8.16
CA LEU A 72 15.83 -4.22 8.34
C LEU A 72 16.31 -5.65 8.05
N ARG A 73 17.17 -5.85 7.05
CA ARG A 73 17.79 -7.16 6.76
C ARG A 73 18.62 -7.66 7.94
N LEU A 74 19.40 -6.80 8.56
CA LEU A 74 20.16 -7.12 9.77
C LEU A 74 19.25 -7.51 10.95
N ASN A 75 18.00 -7.05 10.94
CA ASN A 75 16.97 -7.40 11.93
C ASN A 75 16.10 -8.59 11.52
N GLY A 76 16.48 -9.34 10.48
CA GLY A 76 15.83 -10.58 10.07
C GLY A 76 14.59 -10.42 9.19
N PHE A 77 14.40 -9.24 8.56
CA PHE A 77 13.38 -9.05 7.54
C PHE A 77 13.90 -9.45 6.16
N ASN A 78 13.06 -10.10 5.37
CA ASN A 78 13.38 -10.47 3.99
C ASN A 78 12.98 -9.33 3.05
N ILE A 79 13.86 -8.35 2.89
CA ILE A 79 13.62 -7.15 2.08
C ILE A 79 14.72 -7.01 1.04
N VAL A 80 14.35 -6.64 -0.18
CA VAL A 80 15.24 -6.38 -1.31
C VAL A 80 15.30 -4.87 -1.55
N HIS A 81 16.51 -4.35 -1.74
CA HIS A 81 16.69 -2.98 -2.23
C HIS A 81 16.37 -2.93 -3.72
N GLY A 82 15.43 -2.08 -4.12
CA GLY A 82 15.03 -1.92 -5.50
C GLY A 82 13.96 -0.84 -5.69
N ASP A 83 13.80 -0.42 -6.93
CA ASP A 83 12.80 0.56 -7.34
C ASP A 83 11.54 -0.17 -7.84
N ALA A 84 10.37 0.22 -7.32
CA ALA A 84 9.08 -0.35 -7.70
C ALA A 84 8.72 -0.15 -9.19
N GLU A 85 9.38 0.78 -9.87
CA GLU A 85 9.20 1.05 -11.30
C GLU A 85 10.14 0.22 -12.21
N SER A 86 11.09 -0.55 -11.65
CA SER A 86 12.12 -1.24 -12.46
C SER A 86 12.65 -2.55 -11.86
N PHE A 87 11.95 -3.15 -10.89
CA PHE A 87 12.41 -4.38 -10.24
C PHE A 87 12.14 -5.65 -11.06
N ASP A 88 12.97 -6.68 -10.80
CA ASP A 88 12.77 -8.04 -11.31
C ASP A 88 13.31 -9.07 -10.30
N LEU A 89 12.42 -9.76 -9.61
CA LEU A 89 12.74 -10.77 -8.60
C LEU A 89 12.76 -12.20 -9.16
N LYS A 90 12.53 -12.39 -10.47
CA LYS A 90 12.54 -13.70 -11.17
C LYS A 90 11.59 -14.73 -10.56
N ARG A 91 10.49 -14.31 -9.97
CA ARG A 91 9.46 -15.17 -9.38
C ARG A 91 8.10 -14.47 -9.36
N THR A 92 7.05 -15.25 -9.17
CA THR A 92 5.69 -14.75 -9.00
C THR A 92 5.22 -14.87 -7.55
N PHE A 93 4.16 -14.12 -7.21
CA PHE A 93 3.56 -14.06 -5.88
C PHE A 93 2.05 -14.21 -5.98
N ASP A 94 1.42 -14.80 -4.94
CA ASP A 94 -0.05 -14.88 -4.85
C ASP A 94 -0.69 -13.50 -4.65
N LEU A 95 0.05 -12.61 -3.97
CA LEU A 95 -0.42 -11.25 -3.67
C LEU A 95 0.74 -10.26 -3.74
N ILE A 96 0.51 -9.16 -4.45
CA ILE A 96 1.37 -7.99 -4.44
C ILE A 96 0.63 -6.87 -3.70
N VAL A 97 1.30 -6.21 -2.78
CA VAL A 97 0.77 -5.09 -2.01
C VAL A 97 1.59 -3.83 -2.31
N ALA A 98 0.93 -2.73 -2.63
CA ALA A 98 1.49 -1.40 -2.79
C ALA A 98 0.70 -0.43 -1.90
N GLY A 99 1.12 -0.35 -0.64
CA GLY A 99 0.45 0.44 0.40
C GLY A 99 0.92 1.89 0.40
N ASP A 100 0.05 2.85 0.02
CA ASP A 100 0.37 4.29 -0.06
C ASP A 100 1.67 4.56 -0.86
N LEU A 101 1.87 3.80 -1.93
CA LEU A 101 3.03 3.89 -2.80
C LEU A 101 2.72 4.63 -4.11
N ILE A 102 1.52 4.42 -4.67
CA ILE A 102 1.21 4.90 -6.03
C ILE A 102 1.30 6.41 -6.16
N GLU A 103 1.02 7.17 -5.12
CA GLU A 103 1.14 8.62 -5.11
C GLU A 103 2.58 9.14 -5.18
N HIS A 104 3.56 8.28 -4.93
CA HIS A 104 5.00 8.61 -4.95
C HIS A 104 5.67 8.25 -6.29
N LEU A 105 5.00 7.48 -7.15
CA LEU A 105 5.57 6.99 -8.40
C LEU A 105 5.61 8.07 -9.49
N ASN A 106 6.62 8.00 -10.34
CA ASN A 106 6.77 8.85 -11.51
C ASN A 106 6.23 8.15 -12.78
N ASN A 107 6.37 6.83 -12.87
CA ASN A 107 5.99 6.04 -14.05
C ASN A 107 5.07 4.87 -13.69
N TYR A 108 3.77 5.15 -13.65
CA TYR A 108 2.74 4.13 -13.35
C TYR A 108 2.75 2.94 -14.31
N GLY A 109 3.06 3.20 -15.59
CA GLY A 109 3.11 2.14 -16.60
C GLY A 109 4.21 1.13 -16.35
N ASN A 110 5.39 1.58 -15.95
CA ASN A 110 6.49 0.70 -15.58
C ASN A 110 6.18 -0.07 -14.29
N PHE A 111 5.66 0.60 -13.26
CA PHE A 111 5.20 -0.05 -12.03
C PHE A 111 4.23 -1.19 -12.32
N ILE A 112 3.17 -0.94 -13.14
CA ILE A 112 2.19 -1.98 -13.50
C ILE A 112 2.85 -3.13 -14.25
N LYS A 113 3.76 -2.86 -15.20
CA LYS A 113 4.50 -3.90 -15.94
C LYS A 113 5.37 -4.76 -15.01
N CYS A 114 6.05 -4.13 -14.03
CA CYS A 114 6.79 -4.85 -13.01
C CYS A 114 5.88 -5.73 -12.17
N CYS A 115 4.72 -5.22 -11.71
CA CYS A 115 3.74 -6.04 -11.00
C CYS A 115 3.28 -7.23 -11.85
N LEU A 116 2.91 -7.00 -13.10
CA LEU A 116 2.46 -8.06 -14.03
C LEU A 116 3.51 -9.16 -14.24
N ALA A 117 4.79 -8.80 -14.36
CA ALA A 117 5.88 -9.77 -14.49
C ALA A 117 6.03 -10.68 -13.26
N HIS A 118 5.46 -10.27 -12.12
CA HIS A 118 5.50 -10.99 -10.84
C HIS A 118 4.14 -11.59 -10.45
N MET A 119 3.16 -11.61 -11.36
CA MET A 119 1.83 -12.19 -11.16
C MET A 119 1.67 -13.48 -11.99
N HIS A 120 0.98 -14.47 -11.43
CA HIS A 120 0.41 -15.63 -12.13
C HIS A 120 -1.11 -15.46 -12.25
N SER A 121 -1.82 -16.39 -12.92
CA SER A 121 -3.26 -16.30 -13.23
C SER A 121 -4.16 -16.00 -12.02
N ASP A 122 -3.81 -16.52 -10.87
CA ASP A 122 -4.62 -16.39 -9.64
C ASP A 122 -4.14 -15.27 -8.72
N SER A 123 -3.08 -14.57 -9.09
CA SER A 123 -2.52 -13.47 -8.30
C SER A 123 -3.49 -12.32 -8.14
N ARG A 124 -3.30 -11.57 -7.06
CA ARG A 124 -3.99 -10.30 -6.80
C ARG A 124 -2.97 -9.19 -6.59
N LEU A 125 -3.38 -7.98 -6.94
CA LEU A 125 -2.64 -6.75 -6.64
C LEU A 125 -3.50 -5.86 -5.75
N ILE A 126 -2.99 -5.48 -4.59
CA ILE A 126 -3.63 -4.49 -3.71
C ILE A 126 -2.90 -3.17 -3.84
N ILE A 127 -3.64 -2.11 -4.10
CA ILE A 127 -3.14 -0.74 -4.09
C ILE A 127 -3.95 0.07 -3.10
N THR A 128 -3.28 0.80 -2.22
CA THR A 128 -3.94 1.77 -1.35
C THR A 128 -3.36 3.16 -1.58
N SER A 129 -4.15 4.18 -1.33
CA SER A 129 -3.69 5.56 -1.43
C SER A 129 -4.59 6.52 -0.66
N ALA A 130 -4.09 7.73 -0.48
CA ALA A 130 -4.84 8.84 0.08
C ALA A 130 -6.05 9.21 -0.79
N ASN A 131 -7.20 9.42 -0.16
CA ASN A 131 -8.43 9.78 -0.88
C ASN A 131 -8.50 11.30 -1.15
N PRO A 132 -8.41 11.73 -2.42
CA PRO A 132 -8.51 13.16 -2.75
C PRO A 132 -9.87 13.76 -2.44
N TRP A 133 -10.94 12.94 -2.47
CA TRP A 133 -12.31 13.38 -2.22
C TRP A 133 -12.71 13.41 -0.74
N HIS A 134 -11.77 13.24 0.17
CA HIS A 134 -12.05 13.34 1.60
C HIS A 134 -12.59 14.74 1.95
N TRP A 135 -13.73 14.79 2.65
CA TRP A 135 -14.48 16.02 2.95
C TRP A 135 -13.58 17.16 3.50
N HIS A 136 -12.66 16.81 4.39
CA HIS A 136 -11.75 17.78 4.99
C HIS A 136 -10.83 18.46 3.95
N ARG A 137 -10.39 17.69 2.93
CA ARG A 137 -9.59 18.26 1.83
C ARG A 137 -10.43 19.16 0.94
N ILE A 138 -11.67 18.76 0.62
CA ILE A 138 -12.60 19.56 -0.19
C ILE A 138 -12.90 20.87 0.51
N VAL A 139 -13.30 20.85 1.79
CA VAL A 139 -13.56 22.06 2.58
C VAL A 139 -12.32 22.95 2.65
N ARG A 140 -11.15 22.36 2.90
CA ARG A 140 -9.91 23.13 2.96
C ARG A 140 -9.56 23.78 1.62
N ALA A 141 -9.70 23.05 0.50
CA ALA A 141 -9.45 23.54 -0.84
C ALA A 141 -10.35 24.74 -1.22
N SER A 142 -11.54 24.82 -0.63
CA SER A 142 -12.45 25.96 -0.87
C SER A 142 -11.98 27.28 -0.24
N PHE A 143 -11.07 27.25 0.71
CA PHE A 143 -10.65 28.45 1.46
C PHE A 143 -9.15 28.72 1.43
N ARG A 144 -8.33 27.72 1.12
CA ARG A 144 -6.87 27.80 1.08
C ARG A 144 -6.28 26.63 0.32
N GLU A 145 -4.97 26.69 0.02
CA GLU A 145 -4.27 25.54 -0.53
C GLU A 145 -4.36 24.32 0.38
N VAL A 146 -4.51 23.14 -0.23
CA VAL A 146 -4.42 21.86 0.46
C VAL A 146 -2.96 21.47 0.53
N PRO A 147 -2.38 21.32 1.72
CA PRO A 147 -1.01 20.86 1.83
C PRO A 147 -0.93 19.43 1.29
N ILE A 148 -0.07 19.23 0.32
CA ILE A 148 0.29 17.94 -0.25
C ILE A 148 1.65 17.58 0.33
N ASN A 149 1.86 16.30 0.62
CA ASN A 149 3.20 15.83 0.97
C ASN A 149 4.12 16.13 -0.22
N PHE A 150 5.30 16.69 0.05
CA PHE A 150 6.25 17.07 -1.00
C PHE A 150 6.72 15.91 -1.87
N GLU A 151 6.61 14.68 -1.39
CA GLU A 151 6.94 13.46 -2.12
C GLU A 151 5.81 12.96 -3.04
N HIS A 152 4.59 13.51 -2.91
CA HIS A 152 3.47 13.07 -3.75
C HIS A 152 3.52 13.72 -5.12
N THR A 153 3.56 12.90 -6.16
CA THR A 153 3.53 13.32 -7.57
C THR A 153 2.10 13.46 -8.10
N CYS A 154 1.14 12.74 -7.50
CA CYS A 154 -0.27 12.80 -7.90
C CYS A 154 -1.24 12.46 -6.75
N TRP A 155 -2.52 12.67 -7.03
CA TRP A 155 -3.64 12.12 -6.27
C TRP A 155 -4.43 11.15 -7.14
N MET A 156 -4.20 9.86 -6.97
CA MET A 156 -4.91 8.82 -7.70
C MET A 156 -6.29 8.58 -7.11
N THR A 157 -7.31 8.43 -7.97
CA THR A 157 -8.63 7.93 -7.56
C THR A 157 -8.81 6.48 -7.99
N PRO A 158 -9.69 5.69 -7.35
CA PRO A 158 -9.96 4.31 -7.79
C PRO A 158 -10.40 4.21 -9.25
N ASN A 159 -11.18 5.20 -9.74
CA ASN A 159 -11.63 5.23 -11.14
C ASN A 159 -10.47 5.46 -12.11
N CYS A 160 -9.56 6.41 -11.80
CA CYS A 160 -8.37 6.65 -12.60
C CYS A 160 -7.45 5.43 -12.61
N LEU A 161 -7.29 4.78 -11.43
CA LEU A 161 -6.54 3.53 -11.32
C LEU A 161 -7.14 2.45 -12.21
N GLY A 162 -8.47 2.23 -12.16
CA GLY A 162 -9.15 1.25 -12.98
C GLY A 162 -8.92 1.48 -14.48
N GLN A 163 -9.14 2.70 -14.98
CA GLN A 163 -8.90 3.06 -16.37
C GLN A 163 -7.44 2.89 -16.80
N LEU A 164 -6.50 3.17 -15.91
CA LEU A 164 -5.08 2.94 -16.16
C LEU A 164 -4.77 1.45 -16.25
N CYS A 165 -5.21 0.68 -15.26
CA CYS A 165 -4.93 -0.75 -15.14
C CYS A 165 -5.56 -1.59 -16.25
N GLU A 166 -6.76 -1.23 -16.72
CA GLU A 166 -7.41 -1.89 -17.88
C GLU A 166 -6.54 -1.87 -19.14
N ARG A 167 -5.77 -0.81 -19.37
CA ARG A 167 -4.84 -0.71 -20.52
C ARG A 167 -3.71 -1.74 -20.46
N TYR A 168 -3.49 -2.34 -19.31
CA TYR A 168 -2.48 -3.36 -19.04
C TYR A 168 -3.07 -4.74 -18.75
N GLY A 169 -4.38 -4.92 -18.96
CA GLY A 169 -5.05 -6.20 -18.73
C GLY A 169 -5.31 -6.53 -17.26
N LEU A 170 -5.41 -5.53 -16.40
CA LEU A 170 -5.85 -5.69 -15.01
C LEU A 170 -7.24 -5.10 -14.83
N VAL A 171 -8.06 -5.74 -14.00
CA VAL A 171 -9.40 -5.25 -13.63
C VAL A 171 -9.52 -5.08 -12.12
N VAL A 172 -10.16 -4.01 -11.70
CA VAL A 172 -10.48 -3.77 -10.28
C VAL A 172 -11.64 -4.67 -9.89
N THR A 173 -11.47 -5.46 -8.85
CA THR A 173 -12.48 -6.41 -8.34
C THR A 173 -13.17 -5.93 -7.09
N ASP A 174 -12.49 -5.09 -6.29
CA ASP A 174 -13.03 -4.56 -5.04
C ASP A 174 -12.47 -3.16 -4.76
N VAL A 175 -13.29 -2.28 -4.19
CA VAL A 175 -12.87 -0.95 -3.72
C VAL A 175 -13.51 -0.68 -2.37
N GLU A 176 -12.67 -0.51 -1.37
CA GLU A 176 -13.09 -0.07 -0.04
C GLU A 176 -12.56 1.32 0.29
N TYR A 177 -13.24 1.99 1.20
CA TYR A 177 -12.83 3.27 1.76
C TYR A 177 -12.68 3.13 3.27
N GLY A 178 -11.56 3.61 3.80
CA GLY A 178 -11.26 3.54 5.22
C GLY A 178 -10.57 4.78 5.75
N SER A 179 -10.57 4.88 7.07
CA SER A 179 -9.91 5.97 7.80
C SER A 179 -9.43 5.47 9.14
N SER A 180 -8.24 5.89 9.52
CA SER A 180 -7.73 5.70 10.88
C SER A 180 -8.34 6.66 11.90
N ARG A 181 -9.21 7.58 11.46
CA ARG A 181 -9.82 8.60 12.32
C ARG A 181 -11.24 8.22 12.69
N LEU A 182 -11.49 7.97 13.97
CA LEU A 182 -12.83 7.71 14.50
C LEU A 182 -13.84 8.81 14.15
N LYS A 183 -13.40 10.08 14.07
CA LYS A 183 -14.23 11.24 13.67
C LYS A 183 -14.94 11.04 12.34
N ASP A 184 -14.27 10.41 11.39
CA ASP A 184 -14.79 10.23 10.04
C ASP A 184 -15.95 9.21 10.02
N SER A 185 -16.00 8.30 10.99
CA SER A 185 -17.05 7.26 11.07
C SER A 185 -18.43 7.80 11.45
N PHE A 186 -18.49 8.95 12.10
CA PHE A 186 -19.74 9.55 12.60
C PHE A 186 -20.38 10.56 11.63
N LEU A 187 -19.75 10.85 10.49
CA LEU A 187 -20.30 11.79 9.52
C LEU A 187 -21.36 11.11 8.64
N LEU A 188 -22.50 11.75 8.45
CA LEU A 188 -23.58 11.31 7.56
C LEU A 188 -23.26 11.55 6.06
N LEU A 189 -22.00 11.44 5.68
CA LEU A 189 -21.53 11.58 4.31
C LEU A 189 -21.34 10.22 3.63
N PRO A 190 -21.44 10.12 2.30
CA PRO A 190 -21.07 8.92 1.55
C PRO A 190 -19.65 8.46 1.91
N LYS A 191 -19.42 7.14 1.94
CA LYS A 191 -18.11 6.55 2.32
C LYS A 191 -16.94 7.20 1.61
N ARG A 192 -17.06 7.44 0.28
CA ARG A 192 -16.01 8.07 -0.54
C ARG A 192 -15.63 9.49 -0.11
N TRP A 193 -16.52 10.23 0.57
CA TRP A 193 -16.23 11.57 1.07
C TRP A 193 -15.81 11.56 2.53
N ARG A 194 -16.29 10.58 3.26
CA ARG A 194 -16.08 10.45 4.71
C ARG A 194 -14.70 9.92 5.07
N HIS A 195 -14.13 9.01 4.27
CA HIS A 195 -12.89 8.32 4.59
C HIS A 195 -11.67 8.94 3.90
N SER A 196 -10.54 8.96 4.63
CA SER A 196 -9.29 9.62 4.21
C SER A 196 -8.44 8.82 3.24
N SER A 197 -8.73 7.52 3.08
CA SER A 197 -7.99 6.60 2.20
C SER A 197 -8.96 5.70 1.43
N TRP A 198 -8.49 5.15 0.33
CA TRP A 198 -9.14 4.09 -0.43
C TRP A 198 -8.19 2.91 -0.63
N TYR A 199 -8.77 1.73 -0.81
CA TYR A 199 -8.08 0.46 -1.00
C TYR A 199 -8.73 -0.25 -2.18
N ALA A 200 -7.92 -0.72 -3.13
CA ALA A 200 -8.39 -1.44 -4.31
C ALA A 200 -7.71 -2.80 -4.41
N GLU A 201 -8.48 -3.83 -4.77
CA GLU A 201 -7.98 -5.12 -5.18
C GLU A 201 -8.16 -5.29 -6.69
N LEU A 202 -7.12 -5.78 -7.36
CA LEU A 202 -7.09 -6.00 -8.80
C LEU A 202 -6.67 -7.44 -9.11
N LYS A 203 -7.11 -7.93 -10.28
CA LYS A 203 -6.67 -9.21 -10.84
C LYS A 203 -6.41 -9.08 -12.33
N LEU A 204 -5.79 -10.10 -12.92
CA LEU A 204 -5.70 -10.20 -14.37
C LEU A 204 -7.11 -10.27 -14.99
N ALA A 205 -7.32 -9.54 -16.07
CA ALA A 205 -8.48 -9.72 -16.92
C ALA A 205 -8.42 -11.12 -17.53
N GLY A 206 -9.49 -11.89 -17.39
CA GLY A 206 -9.58 -13.24 -17.97
C GLY A 206 -9.68 -13.22 -19.49
#